data_4e80324eba59d039ae26cb6c6e4f69c6
#
_entry.id   4e80324eba59d039ae26cb6c6e4f69c6
#
_cell.length_a   1.000
_cell.length_b   1.000
_cell.length_c   1.000
_cell.angle_alpha   90.00
_cell.angle_beta   90.00
_cell.angle_gamma   90.00
#
_symmetry.space_group_name_H-M   'P 1'
#
loop_
_entity.id
_entity.type
_entity.pdbx_description
1 polymer ?
#
loop_
_entity_poly.entity_id
_entity_poly.type
_entity_poly.pdbx_seq_one_letter_code
_entity_poly.pdbx_strand_id
1 'polypeptide(L)'
;LIYSRRKKSDGEGEHRRTFMIVAGDGGALFMNSYQHPTSDLELVGILDNDEKKKGQKLGGIPVLGSYEQLPELSKRHQIEKVIVAIPSLDPSEYERILKMCNQLGLKCYKMPKIESVVQGLHPQVGGFQKIDITDLLGRKEIQLDESRLGSEITGKTILVTGAGGSIGSEICRQISRFNPERVVLLGHGENSIYLIYHELIRSFQGIDYVPVIADIQDYDRLLQVFEQYQPAIVYHAAAHKHVPMMERNPKEAFKNNILGTYNVAKAVDAAKVPKMVMISTDKAVNPPNAMGATKRVAELIVTGFNQRSQSTFCAVR
;
A
#
# COMPACT_ATOMS: atom_id res chain seq x y z
N LEU A 1 20.86 32.50 -51.89
CA LEU A 1 20.41 32.58 -50.51
C LEU A 1 19.52 31.35 -50.26
N ILE A 2 20.15 30.25 -49.85
CA ILE A 2 19.46 28.97 -49.55
C ILE A 2 19.42 28.86 -48.03
N TYR A 3 18.21 29.01 -47.45
CA TYR A 3 17.93 28.71 -46.07
C TYR A 3 17.70 27.18 -45.93
N SER A 4 18.68 26.45 -45.40
CA SER A 4 18.49 25.06 -45.00
C SER A 4 17.77 25.02 -43.67
N ARG A 5 16.49 24.60 -43.69
CA ARG A 5 15.75 24.20 -42.50
C ARG A 5 16.42 22.93 -41.95
N ARG A 6 17.16 23.04 -40.84
CA ARG A 6 17.46 21.88 -39.97
C ARG A 6 16.17 21.33 -39.39
N LYS A 7 15.82 20.11 -39.76
CA LYS A 7 14.84 19.30 -39.05
C LYS A 7 15.34 19.13 -37.61
N LYS A 8 14.60 19.61 -36.62
CA LYS A 8 14.73 19.18 -35.21
C LYS A 8 14.43 17.68 -35.18
N SER A 9 15.42 16.89 -34.79
CA SER A 9 15.22 15.50 -34.41
C SER A 9 14.51 15.46 -33.08
N ASP A 10 13.32 14.89 -33.03
CA ASP A 10 12.60 14.53 -31.80
C ASP A 10 13.43 13.46 -31.07
N GLY A 11 14.09 13.86 -29.97
CA GLY A 11 14.94 12.92 -29.20
C GLY A 11 15.83 13.57 -28.14
N GLU A 12 15.65 14.85 -27.79
CA GLU A 12 16.31 15.44 -26.61
C GLU A 12 15.42 15.18 -25.38
N GLY A 13 15.84 14.22 -24.54
CA GLY A 13 15.28 14.04 -23.21
C GLY A 13 15.38 15.37 -22.43
N GLU A 14 14.26 15.93 -22.02
CA GLU A 14 14.24 17.11 -21.14
C GLU A 14 15.00 16.78 -19.85
N HIS A 15 16.23 17.31 -19.72
CA HIS A 15 16.99 17.27 -18.46
C HIS A 15 16.19 18.03 -17.39
N ARG A 16 15.63 17.29 -16.46
CA ARG A 16 14.77 17.88 -15.42
C ARG A 16 15.62 18.37 -14.25
N ARG A 17 15.50 19.65 -13.96
CA ARG A 17 16.25 20.34 -12.90
C ARG A 17 15.91 19.78 -11.52
N THR A 18 16.93 19.31 -10.82
CA THR A 18 16.76 18.48 -9.62
C THR A 18 17.57 19.03 -8.45
N PHE A 19 16.97 19.05 -7.25
CA PHE A 19 17.70 19.22 -6.00
C PHE A 19 17.91 17.86 -5.32
N MET A 20 19.04 17.73 -4.63
CA MET A 20 19.30 16.60 -3.74
C MET A 20 19.27 17.08 -2.27
N ILE A 21 18.52 16.38 -1.43
CA ILE A 21 18.54 16.56 0.02
C ILE A 21 19.44 15.49 0.61
N VAL A 22 20.47 15.91 1.34
CA VAL A 22 21.47 15.02 1.95
C VAL A 22 21.62 15.31 3.45
N ALA A 23 22.05 14.30 4.22
CA ALA A 23 22.60 14.45 5.56
C ALA A 23 23.76 13.47 5.73
N GLY A 24 24.89 13.95 6.25
CA GLY A 24 26.08 13.13 6.49
C GLY A 24 26.73 12.61 5.21
N ASP A 25 27.28 11.37 5.27
CA ASP A 25 28.10 10.76 4.21
C ASP A 25 27.28 10.16 3.04
N GLY A 26 25.96 10.07 3.16
CA GLY A 26 25.09 9.50 2.11
C GLY A 26 25.16 10.27 0.79
N GLY A 27 25.38 11.59 0.84
CA GLY A 27 25.57 12.42 -0.35
C GLY A 27 26.85 12.11 -1.12
N ALA A 28 27.95 11.81 -0.43
CA ALA A 28 29.23 11.49 -1.06
C ALA A 28 29.18 10.14 -1.82
N LEU A 29 28.48 9.14 -1.29
CA LEU A 29 28.26 7.86 -1.94
C LEU A 29 27.44 8.00 -3.23
N PHE A 30 26.41 8.85 -3.21
CA PHE A 30 25.63 9.13 -4.41
C PHE A 30 26.45 9.82 -5.48
N MET A 31 27.24 10.84 -5.12
CA MET A 31 28.04 11.61 -6.07
C MET A 31 29.06 10.75 -6.82
N ASN A 32 29.60 9.72 -6.15
CA ASN A 32 30.51 8.76 -6.80
C ASN A 32 29.81 7.87 -7.85
N SER A 33 28.51 7.59 -7.66
CA SER A 33 27.70 6.81 -8.61
C SER A 33 27.05 7.67 -9.71
N TYR A 34 26.91 8.97 -9.50
CA TYR A 34 26.28 9.91 -10.43
C TYR A 34 27.16 10.27 -11.65
N GLN A 35 28.44 9.97 -11.66
CA GLN A 35 29.36 10.27 -12.77
C GLN A 35 29.07 9.49 -14.08
N HIS A 36 27.98 8.72 -14.16
CA HIS A 36 27.57 8.03 -15.38
C HIS A 36 26.64 8.89 -16.26
N PRO A 37 26.94 9.04 -17.57
CA PRO A 37 26.26 9.99 -18.48
C PRO A 37 24.86 9.59 -18.96
N THR A 38 24.17 8.66 -18.31
CA THR A 38 22.87 8.12 -18.74
C THR A 38 21.68 8.58 -17.88
N SER A 39 21.84 9.59 -17.01
CA SER A 39 20.72 10.07 -16.20
C SER A 39 20.06 11.31 -16.82
N ASP A 40 18.73 11.25 -17.05
CA ASP A 40 17.88 12.38 -17.46
C ASP A 40 17.75 13.48 -16.36
N LEU A 41 18.79 13.65 -15.52
CA LEU A 41 18.79 14.51 -14.36
C LEU A 41 19.84 15.61 -14.48
N GLU A 42 19.41 16.86 -14.35
CA GLU A 42 20.29 18.01 -14.13
C GLU A 42 20.33 18.34 -12.62
N LEU A 43 21.38 17.93 -11.91
CA LEU A 43 21.54 18.23 -10.49
C LEU A 43 22.03 19.67 -10.33
N VAL A 44 21.12 20.54 -9.91
CA VAL A 44 21.33 22.01 -9.82
C VAL A 44 21.96 22.41 -8.48
N GLY A 45 21.68 21.70 -7.41
CA GLY A 45 22.17 22.02 -6.07
C GLY A 45 21.82 20.96 -5.02
N ILE A 46 22.47 21.06 -3.90
CA ILE A 46 22.31 20.20 -2.73
C ILE A 46 21.73 21.03 -1.59
N LEU A 47 20.83 20.40 -0.80
CA LEU A 47 20.29 20.95 0.44
C LEU A 47 20.74 20.04 1.60
N ASP A 48 21.36 20.65 2.60
CA ASP A 48 21.84 19.98 3.83
C ASP A 48 21.56 20.89 5.03
N ASN A 49 21.08 20.31 6.14
CA ASN A 49 20.79 21.08 7.36
C ASN A 49 22.05 21.45 8.16
N ASP A 50 23.21 20.90 7.80
CA ASP A 50 24.48 21.32 8.41
C ASP A 50 24.93 22.66 7.84
N GLU A 51 24.77 23.71 8.63
CA GLU A 51 25.15 25.08 8.25
C GLU A 51 26.63 25.21 7.85
N LYS A 52 27.52 24.34 8.36
CA LYS A 52 28.94 24.35 8.03
C LYS A 52 29.21 23.98 6.56
N LYS A 53 28.30 23.27 5.94
CA LYS A 53 28.40 22.83 4.54
C LYS A 53 27.86 23.85 3.55
N LYS A 54 27.10 24.83 3.99
CA LYS A 54 26.52 25.87 3.12
C LYS A 54 27.62 26.63 2.37
N GLY A 55 27.46 26.73 1.06
CA GLY A 55 28.45 27.35 0.17
C GLY A 55 29.62 26.45 -0.25
N GLN A 56 29.76 25.26 0.34
CA GLN A 56 30.72 24.26 -0.13
C GLN A 56 30.22 23.55 -1.41
N LYS A 57 31.10 22.83 -2.07
CA LYS A 57 30.72 21.96 -3.21
C LYS A 57 30.94 20.50 -2.86
N LEU A 58 29.94 19.67 -3.10
CA LEU A 58 30.01 18.23 -2.96
C LEU A 58 30.01 17.62 -4.38
N GLY A 59 31.07 16.96 -4.79
CA GLY A 59 31.21 16.43 -6.16
C GLY A 59 31.03 17.49 -7.26
N GLY A 60 31.42 18.73 -7.01
CA GLY A 60 31.27 19.87 -7.94
C GLY A 60 29.92 20.61 -7.85
N ILE A 61 28.93 20.07 -7.15
CA ILE A 61 27.58 20.65 -6.98
C ILE A 61 27.53 21.52 -5.72
N PRO A 62 26.99 22.75 -5.77
CA PRO A 62 26.96 23.64 -4.62
C PRO A 62 25.92 23.22 -3.58
N VAL A 63 26.26 23.31 -2.29
CA VAL A 63 25.32 23.24 -1.17
C VAL A 63 24.68 24.61 -0.98
N LEU A 64 23.41 24.73 -1.32
CA LEU A 64 22.69 26.01 -1.38
C LEU A 64 22.09 26.44 -0.05
N GLY A 65 21.78 25.50 0.82
CA GLY A 65 21.18 25.75 2.14
C GLY A 65 20.50 24.55 2.73
N SER A 66 19.65 24.80 3.73
CA SER A 66 18.81 23.79 4.37
C SER A 66 17.61 23.41 3.50
N TYR A 67 17.09 22.18 3.66
CA TYR A 67 15.86 21.78 2.97
C TYR A 67 14.61 22.56 3.43
N GLU A 68 14.68 23.27 4.56
CA GLU A 68 13.61 24.19 4.98
C GLU A 68 13.46 25.39 4.03
N GLN A 69 14.52 25.73 3.31
CA GLN A 69 14.53 26.77 2.28
C GLN A 69 14.05 26.25 0.90
N LEU A 70 13.61 24.99 0.82
CA LEU A 70 13.10 24.37 -0.42
C LEU A 70 12.02 25.23 -1.12
N PRO A 71 11.04 25.87 -0.42
CA PRO A 71 10.02 26.69 -1.07
C PRO A 71 10.57 27.89 -1.84
N GLU A 72 11.62 28.53 -1.33
CA GLU A 72 12.25 29.68 -1.95
C GLU A 72 13.21 29.24 -3.06
N LEU A 73 14.10 28.29 -2.74
CA LEU A 73 15.16 27.84 -3.65
C LEU A 73 14.60 27.10 -4.86
N SER A 74 13.53 26.33 -4.71
CA SER A 74 12.90 25.62 -5.83
C SER A 74 12.35 26.55 -6.89
N LYS A 75 11.74 27.66 -6.48
CA LYS A 75 11.23 28.69 -7.41
C LYS A 75 12.38 29.41 -8.10
N ARG A 76 13.39 29.82 -7.31
CA ARG A 76 14.57 30.55 -7.84
C ARG A 76 15.33 29.74 -8.88
N HIS A 77 15.44 28.42 -8.69
CA HIS A 77 16.21 27.54 -9.57
C HIS A 77 15.33 26.73 -10.51
N GLN A 78 14.01 26.97 -10.57
CA GLN A 78 13.07 26.27 -11.45
C GLN A 78 13.15 24.75 -11.31
N ILE A 79 13.10 24.24 -10.09
CA ILE A 79 13.23 22.82 -9.78
C ILE A 79 11.94 22.07 -10.06
N GLU A 80 12.05 20.88 -10.64
CA GLU A 80 10.92 19.98 -10.91
C GLU A 80 10.96 18.71 -10.06
N LYS A 81 12.17 18.32 -9.63
CA LYS A 81 12.40 17.06 -8.90
C LYS A 81 13.23 17.30 -7.64
N VAL A 82 12.96 16.49 -6.62
CA VAL A 82 13.75 16.42 -5.39
C VAL A 82 14.12 14.97 -5.15
N ILE A 83 15.38 14.70 -4.84
CA ILE A 83 15.91 13.38 -4.47
C ILE A 83 16.32 13.43 -3.01
N VAL A 84 15.75 12.57 -2.17
CA VAL A 84 16.16 12.41 -0.77
C VAL A 84 17.21 11.30 -0.71
N ALA A 85 18.45 11.70 -0.43
CA ALA A 85 19.62 10.80 -0.35
C ALA A 85 20.08 10.63 1.11
N ILE A 86 19.12 10.38 2.02
CA ILE A 86 19.36 10.15 3.45
C ILE A 86 18.84 8.75 3.80
N PRO A 87 19.72 7.72 3.87
CA PRO A 87 19.30 6.34 4.06
C PRO A 87 18.54 6.05 5.36
N SER A 88 18.80 6.84 6.42
CA SER A 88 18.25 6.68 7.77
C SER A 88 17.48 7.92 8.24
N LEU A 89 16.77 8.58 7.32
CA LEU A 89 15.93 9.73 7.68
C LEU A 89 14.75 9.28 8.56
N ASP A 90 14.48 10.06 9.60
CA ASP A 90 13.32 9.81 10.46
C ASP A 90 12.01 9.92 9.66
N PRO A 91 11.04 9.03 9.87
CA PRO A 91 9.76 9.05 9.16
C PRO A 91 9.02 10.37 9.23
N SER A 92 9.09 11.09 10.35
CA SER A 92 8.45 12.41 10.52
C SER A 92 9.10 13.50 9.67
N GLU A 93 10.42 13.47 9.53
CA GLU A 93 11.14 14.37 8.63
C GLU A 93 10.88 14.04 7.16
N TYR A 94 10.76 12.76 6.84
CA TYR A 94 10.37 12.29 5.50
C TYR A 94 8.99 12.85 5.12
N GLU A 95 8.02 12.71 6.02
CA GLU A 95 6.65 13.24 5.83
C GLU A 95 6.67 14.77 5.61
N ARG A 96 7.49 15.48 6.39
CA ARG A 96 7.64 16.92 6.27
C ARG A 96 8.18 17.34 4.89
N ILE A 97 9.22 16.68 4.40
CA ILE A 97 9.81 16.92 3.07
C ILE A 97 8.79 16.63 1.97
N LEU A 98 8.09 15.49 2.04
CA LEU A 98 7.05 15.14 1.07
C LEU A 98 5.91 16.13 1.04
N LYS A 99 5.46 16.59 2.20
CA LYS A 99 4.40 17.58 2.30
C LYS A 99 4.82 18.90 1.63
N MET A 100 6.06 19.34 1.84
CA MET A 100 6.62 20.50 1.15
C MET A 100 6.70 20.27 -0.37
N CYS A 101 7.19 19.14 -0.82
CA CYS A 101 7.25 18.81 -2.25
C CYS A 101 5.86 18.83 -2.90
N ASN A 102 4.87 18.20 -2.26
CA ASN A 102 3.48 18.18 -2.76
C ASN A 102 2.86 19.57 -2.85
N GLN A 103 3.07 20.42 -1.84
CA GLN A 103 2.59 21.81 -1.85
C GLN A 103 3.22 22.66 -2.96
N LEU A 104 4.44 22.30 -3.38
CA LEU A 104 5.19 22.99 -4.44
C LEU A 104 5.02 22.35 -5.82
N GLY A 105 4.28 21.23 -5.91
CA GLY A 105 4.11 20.47 -7.16
C GLY A 105 5.38 19.75 -7.63
N LEU A 106 6.36 19.52 -6.72
CA LEU A 106 7.62 18.85 -7.03
C LEU A 106 7.50 17.33 -6.95
N LYS A 107 8.15 16.62 -7.86
CA LYS A 107 8.25 15.15 -7.81
C LYS A 107 9.35 14.75 -6.82
N CYS A 108 9.01 13.95 -5.81
CA CYS A 108 9.93 13.51 -4.78
C CYS A 108 10.33 12.04 -4.96
N TYR A 109 11.63 11.76 -4.88
CA TYR A 109 12.23 10.44 -5.03
C TYR A 109 13.17 10.15 -3.88
N LYS A 110 13.38 8.88 -3.56
CA LYS A 110 14.40 8.42 -2.61
C LYS A 110 15.50 7.63 -3.31
N MET A 111 16.65 7.59 -2.69
CA MET A 111 17.73 6.68 -3.05
C MET A 111 17.42 5.27 -2.53
N PRO A 112 17.59 4.20 -3.32
CA PRO A 112 17.46 2.83 -2.83
C PRO A 112 18.52 2.55 -1.74
N LYS A 113 18.19 1.71 -0.77
CA LYS A 113 19.16 1.27 0.25
C LYS A 113 20.29 0.48 -0.42
N ILE A 114 21.54 0.73 0.01
CA ILE A 114 22.74 0.09 -0.55
C ILE A 114 22.64 -1.45 -0.45
N GLU A 115 22.05 -1.95 0.64
CA GLU A 115 21.81 -3.39 0.87
C GLU A 115 20.91 -4.02 -0.20
N SER A 116 19.91 -3.28 -0.70
CA SER A 116 19.00 -3.74 -1.77
C SER A 116 19.69 -3.80 -3.14
N VAL A 117 20.69 -2.94 -3.36
CA VAL A 117 21.50 -2.93 -4.60
C VAL A 117 22.49 -4.10 -4.60
N VAL A 118 23.09 -4.40 -3.45
CA VAL A 118 24.06 -5.50 -3.28
C VAL A 118 23.39 -6.87 -3.41
N GLN A 119 22.13 -6.99 -2.99
CA GLN A 119 21.35 -8.24 -3.08
C GLN A 119 20.75 -8.49 -4.48
N GLY A 120 21.06 -7.64 -5.49
CA GLY A 120 20.59 -7.83 -6.86
C GLY A 120 19.09 -7.56 -7.07
N LEU A 121 18.39 -7.02 -6.07
CA LEU A 121 16.97 -6.67 -6.14
C LEU A 121 16.70 -5.45 -7.05
N HIS A 122 17.74 -4.68 -7.38
CA HIS A 122 17.69 -3.57 -8.33
C HIS A 122 18.90 -3.61 -9.28
N PRO A 123 18.72 -4.02 -10.54
CA PRO A 123 19.83 -4.24 -11.49
C PRO A 123 20.50 -2.96 -12.02
N GLN A 124 20.05 -1.76 -11.62
CA GLN A 124 20.65 -0.51 -12.05
C GLN A 124 21.09 0.34 -10.85
N VAL A 125 22.38 0.56 -10.72
CA VAL A 125 22.97 1.58 -9.86
C VAL A 125 22.50 2.94 -10.40
N GLY A 126 21.58 3.62 -9.66
CA GLY A 126 21.00 4.91 -10.08
C GLY A 126 19.48 4.90 -10.30
N GLY A 127 18.78 3.78 -10.08
CA GLY A 127 17.32 3.72 -10.12
C GLY A 127 16.69 4.46 -8.95
N PHE A 128 16.15 5.68 -9.20
CA PHE A 128 15.39 6.42 -8.18
C PHE A 128 14.03 5.77 -7.97
N GLN A 129 13.68 5.50 -6.72
CA GLN A 129 12.37 5.01 -6.36
C GLN A 129 11.45 6.16 -6.02
N LYS A 130 10.23 6.15 -6.57
CA LYS A 130 9.17 7.03 -6.09
C LYS A 130 8.90 6.67 -4.63
N ILE A 131 8.79 7.68 -3.77
CA ILE A 131 8.54 7.45 -2.35
C ILE A 131 7.19 6.77 -2.18
N ASP A 132 7.17 5.62 -1.51
CA ASP A 132 5.97 4.87 -1.19
C ASP A 132 5.47 5.23 0.23
N ILE A 133 4.18 5.00 0.48
CA ILE A 133 3.55 5.18 1.80
C ILE A 133 4.24 4.31 2.87
N THR A 134 4.78 3.16 2.50
CA THR A 134 5.54 2.28 3.39
C THR A 134 6.79 2.94 3.97
N ASP A 135 7.41 3.86 3.23
CA ASP A 135 8.56 4.63 3.71
C ASP A 135 8.20 5.62 4.83
N LEU A 136 6.94 6.10 4.81
CA LEU A 136 6.41 7.02 5.82
C LEU A 136 6.04 6.32 7.12
N LEU A 137 5.69 5.04 7.05
CA LEU A 137 5.20 4.30 8.22
C LEU A 137 6.32 3.78 9.13
N GLY A 138 7.58 3.83 8.68
CA GLY A 138 8.75 3.33 9.43
C GLY A 138 8.66 1.85 9.83
N ARG A 139 7.70 1.11 9.26
CA ARG A 139 7.54 -0.33 9.50
C ARG A 139 8.33 -1.11 8.47
N LYS A 140 9.14 -2.05 8.94
CA LYS A 140 9.76 -3.03 8.04
C LYS A 140 8.66 -3.84 7.38
N GLU A 141 8.72 -3.96 6.06
CA GLU A 141 7.84 -4.84 5.31
C GLU A 141 8.03 -6.28 5.79
N ILE A 142 6.93 -6.92 6.16
CA ILE A 142 6.96 -8.33 6.58
C ILE A 142 7.16 -9.15 5.31
N GLN A 143 8.29 -9.83 5.20
CA GLN A 143 8.50 -10.81 4.14
C GLN A 143 7.62 -12.02 4.44
N LEU A 144 6.64 -12.25 3.56
CA LEU A 144 5.77 -13.41 3.66
C LEU A 144 6.53 -14.66 3.17
N ASP A 145 6.31 -15.79 3.85
CA ASP A 145 6.73 -17.09 3.35
C ASP A 145 5.84 -17.49 2.17
N GLU A 146 6.28 -17.13 0.97
CA GLU A 146 5.52 -17.37 -0.27
C GLU A 146 5.27 -18.86 -0.53
N SER A 147 6.17 -19.74 -0.10
CA SER A 147 6.02 -21.18 -0.28
C SER A 147 4.86 -21.74 0.54
N ARG A 148 4.77 -21.31 1.79
CA ARG A 148 3.68 -21.70 2.71
C ARG A 148 2.34 -21.12 2.28
N LEU A 149 2.30 -19.85 1.87
CA LEU A 149 1.08 -19.21 1.34
C LEU A 149 0.61 -19.87 0.06
N GLY A 150 1.53 -20.20 -0.85
CA GLY A 150 1.22 -20.94 -2.07
C GLY A 150 0.51 -22.25 -1.76
N SER A 151 1.02 -23.06 -0.84
CA SER A 151 0.39 -24.35 -0.47
C SER A 151 -1.02 -24.21 0.11
N GLU A 152 -1.30 -23.09 0.76
CA GLU A 152 -2.62 -22.80 1.37
C GLU A 152 -3.66 -22.28 0.34
N ILE A 153 -3.23 -21.65 -0.75
CA ILE A 153 -4.09 -20.87 -1.67
C ILE A 153 -4.19 -21.52 -3.07
N THR A 154 -3.07 -22.04 -3.60
CA THR A 154 -3.02 -22.57 -4.97
C THR A 154 -4.08 -23.64 -5.22
N GLY A 155 -4.84 -23.50 -6.32
CA GLY A 155 -5.86 -24.45 -6.74
C GLY A 155 -7.08 -24.53 -5.82
N LYS A 156 -7.27 -23.59 -4.90
CA LYS A 156 -8.41 -23.59 -3.97
C LYS A 156 -9.40 -22.45 -4.28
N THR A 157 -10.63 -22.66 -3.85
CA THR A 157 -11.64 -21.58 -3.82
C THR A 157 -11.45 -20.73 -2.57
N ILE A 158 -11.29 -19.43 -2.75
CA ILE A 158 -11.14 -18.44 -1.67
C ILE A 158 -12.30 -17.46 -1.74
N LEU A 159 -12.89 -17.14 -0.59
CA LEU A 159 -13.96 -16.13 -0.50
C LEU A 159 -13.49 -14.94 0.30
N VAL A 160 -13.74 -13.73 -0.23
CA VAL A 160 -13.42 -12.47 0.44
C VAL A 160 -14.70 -11.67 0.64
N THR A 161 -15.11 -11.45 1.89
CA THR A 161 -16.22 -10.52 2.19
C THR A 161 -15.67 -9.10 2.29
N GLY A 162 -16.45 -8.12 1.80
CA GLY A 162 -15.96 -6.76 1.68
C GLY A 162 -14.90 -6.60 0.60
N ALA A 163 -14.92 -7.47 -0.42
CA ALA A 163 -13.93 -7.52 -1.50
C ALA A 163 -13.78 -6.19 -2.27
N GLY A 164 -14.84 -5.37 -2.35
CA GLY A 164 -14.78 -4.05 -2.98
C GLY A 164 -14.18 -2.94 -2.09
N GLY A 165 -13.91 -3.23 -0.79
CA GLY A 165 -13.27 -2.28 0.12
C GLY A 165 -11.74 -2.22 -0.06
N SER A 166 -11.09 -1.20 0.56
CA SER A 166 -9.63 -1.01 0.43
C SER A 166 -8.81 -2.22 0.85
N ILE A 167 -9.14 -2.85 2.00
CA ILE A 167 -8.42 -4.04 2.50
C ILE A 167 -8.84 -5.29 1.71
N GLY A 168 -10.15 -5.48 1.50
CA GLY A 168 -10.67 -6.66 0.78
C GLY A 168 -10.13 -6.74 -0.65
N SER A 169 -10.09 -5.62 -1.39
CA SER A 169 -9.53 -5.58 -2.74
C SER A 169 -8.04 -5.90 -2.75
N GLU A 170 -7.28 -5.41 -1.76
CA GLU A 170 -5.85 -5.74 -1.66
C GLU A 170 -5.63 -7.22 -1.31
N ILE A 171 -6.42 -7.79 -0.42
CA ILE A 171 -6.39 -9.24 -0.17
C ILE A 171 -6.65 -10.01 -1.47
N CYS A 172 -7.65 -9.61 -2.27
CA CYS A 172 -7.93 -10.25 -3.55
C CYS A 172 -6.74 -10.18 -4.51
N ARG A 173 -6.03 -9.04 -4.61
CA ARG A 173 -4.81 -8.90 -5.43
C ARG A 173 -3.70 -9.81 -4.94
N GLN A 174 -3.45 -9.84 -3.63
CA GLN A 174 -2.37 -10.64 -3.06
C GLN A 174 -2.62 -12.16 -3.22
N ILE A 175 -3.83 -12.65 -2.93
CA ILE A 175 -4.14 -14.08 -3.10
C ILE A 175 -4.11 -14.51 -4.57
N SER A 176 -4.45 -13.62 -5.52
CA SER A 176 -4.42 -13.92 -6.96
C SER A 176 -3.00 -14.23 -7.47
N ARG A 177 -1.95 -13.74 -6.79
CA ARG A 177 -0.55 -14.08 -7.11
C ARG A 177 -0.21 -15.55 -6.90
N PHE A 178 -1.00 -16.26 -6.10
CA PHE A 178 -0.79 -17.66 -5.75
C PHE A 178 -1.68 -18.62 -6.55
N ASN A 179 -2.25 -18.17 -7.68
CA ASN A 179 -3.06 -18.98 -8.59
C ASN A 179 -4.15 -19.81 -7.89
N PRO A 180 -5.10 -19.20 -7.15
CA PRO A 180 -6.27 -19.91 -6.67
C PRO A 180 -7.09 -20.43 -7.86
N GLU A 181 -7.87 -21.49 -7.67
CA GLU A 181 -8.83 -21.96 -8.68
C GLU A 181 -9.93 -20.91 -8.87
N ARG A 182 -10.46 -20.39 -7.75
CA ARG A 182 -11.58 -19.43 -7.75
C ARG A 182 -11.43 -18.41 -6.64
N VAL A 183 -11.83 -17.17 -6.93
CA VAL A 183 -11.96 -16.10 -5.93
C VAL A 183 -13.38 -15.55 -5.95
N VAL A 184 -14.12 -15.76 -4.86
CA VAL A 184 -15.48 -15.24 -4.67
C VAL A 184 -15.39 -13.86 -4.05
N LEU A 185 -15.82 -12.84 -4.80
CA LEU A 185 -15.77 -11.42 -4.43
C LEU A 185 -17.12 -10.99 -3.85
N LEU A 186 -17.29 -11.09 -2.52
CA LEU A 186 -18.56 -10.80 -1.87
C LEU A 186 -18.60 -9.40 -1.26
N GLY A 187 -19.66 -8.65 -1.54
CA GLY A 187 -19.92 -7.35 -0.93
C GLY A 187 -21.29 -6.78 -1.31
N HIS A 188 -21.80 -5.84 -0.49
CA HIS A 188 -23.09 -5.23 -0.74
C HIS A 188 -23.06 -4.09 -1.79
N GLY A 189 -21.89 -3.47 -1.97
CA GLY A 189 -21.72 -2.36 -2.91
C GLY A 189 -21.47 -2.84 -4.34
N GLU A 190 -22.50 -2.89 -5.18
CA GLU A 190 -22.42 -3.35 -6.57
C GLU A 190 -21.27 -2.69 -7.34
N ASN A 191 -21.18 -1.35 -7.32
CA ASN A 191 -20.15 -0.63 -8.05
C ASN A 191 -18.72 -0.98 -7.57
N SER A 192 -18.51 -1.14 -6.27
CA SER A 192 -17.19 -1.49 -5.72
C SER A 192 -16.77 -2.92 -6.07
N ILE A 193 -17.71 -3.85 -6.12
CA ILE A 193 -17.47 -5.23 -6.59
C ILE A 193 -17.21 -5.25 -8.10
N TYR A 194 -17.95 -4.48 -8.89
CA TYR A 194 -17.71 -4.33 -10.32
C TYR A 194 -16.29 -3.85 -10.62
N LEU A 195 -15.82 -2.82 -9.93
CA LEU A 195 -14.50 -2.25 -10.14
C LEU A 195 -13.38 -3.26 -9.86
N ILE A 196 -13.40 -3.92 -8.71
CA ILE A 196 -12.37 -4.92 -8.37
C ILE A 196 -12.44 -6.15 -9.28
N TYR A 197 -13.63 -6.61 -9.64
CA TYR A 197 -13.79 -7.70 -10.57
C TYR A 197 -13.12 -7.41 -11.91
N HIS A 198 -13.41 -6.25 -12.51
CA HIS A 198 -12.80 -5.86 -13.79
C HIS A 198 -11.31 -5.60 -13.72
N GLU A 199 -10.80 -5.15 -12.59
CA GLU A 199 -9.36 -5.00 -12.37
C GLU A 199 -8.68 -6.38 -12.36
N LEU A 200 -9.23 -7.33 -11.59
CA LEU A 200 -8.61 -8.65 -11.40
C LEU A 200 -8.61 -9.49 -12.69
N ILE A 201 -9.69 -9.52 -13.45
CA ILE A 201 -9.74 -10.27 -14.72
C ILE A 201 -8.78 -9.72 -15.78
N ARG A 202 -8.40 -8.43 -15.69
CA ARG A 202 -7.39 -7.83 -16.58
C ARG A 202 -5.96 -8.09 -16.12
N SER A 203 -5.75 -8.17 -14.80
CA SER A 203 -4.41 -8.27 -14.21
C SER A 203 -3.93 -9.70 -14.02
N PHE A 204 -4.85 -10.66 -13.86
CA PHE A 204 -4.53 -12.06 -13.60
C PHE A 204 -5.35 -12.97 -14.52
N GLN A 205 -4.68 -13.86 -15.24
CA GLN A 205 -5.32 -14.80 -16.15
C GLN A 205 -5.43 -16.19 -15.52
N GLY A 206 -6.42 -16.96 -15.94
CA GLY A 206 -6.57 -18.37 -15.52
C GLY A 206 -7.23 -18.58 -14.15
N ILE A 207 -7.74 -17.53 -13.51
CA ILE A 207 -8.45 -17.58 -12.23
C ILE A 207 -9.93 -17.29 -12.47
N ASP A 208 -10.81 -18.10 -11.89
CA ASP A 208 -12.27 -17.90 -11.94
C ASP A 208 -12.68 -16.86 -10.87
N TYR A 209 -13.01 -15.63 -11.29
CA TYR A 209 -13.49 -14.57 -10.40
C TYR A 209 -15.01 -14.52 -10.42
N VAL A 210 -15.62 -14.72 -9.24
CA VAL A 210 -17.09 -14.74 -9.10
C VAL A 210 -17.54 -13.52 -8.29
N PRO A 211 -18.15 -12.50 -8.92
CA PRO A 211 -18.74 -11.39 -8.19
C PRO A 211 -20.06 -11.80 -7.54
N VAL A 212 -20.20 -11.55 -6.23
CA VAL A 212 -21.41 -11.83 -5.44
C VAL A 212 -21.86 -10.58 -4.73
N ILE A 213 -23.04 -10.08 -5.09
CA ILE A 213 -23.69 -8.98 -4.39
C ILE A 213 -24.50 -9.57 -3.24
N ALA A 214 -24.04 -9.33 -2.01
CA ALA A 214 -24.68 -9.79 -0.78
C ALA A 214 -24.28 -8.92 0.41
N ASP A 215 -25.21 -8.76 1.35
CA ASP A 215 -24.98 -8.12 2.64
C ASP A 215 -24.61 -9.19 3.68
N ILE A 216 -23.58 -8.93 4.49
CA ILE A 216 -23.20 -9.84 5.60
C ILE A 216 -24.26 -9.91 6.69
N GLN A 217 -25.23 -9.00 6.70
CA GLN A 217 -26.37 -9.03 7.62
C GLN A 217 -27.43 -10.09 7.21
N ASP A 218 -27.39 -10.53 5.95
CA ASP A 218 -28.29 -11.56 5.40
C ASP A 218 -27.65 -12.97 5.55
N TYR A 219 -27.98 -13.65 6.64
CA TYR A 219 -27.46 -14.97 6.95
C TYR A 219 -27.82 -16.02 5.89
N ASP A 220 -29.07 -16.04 5.44
CA ASP A 220 -29.55 -17.06 4.50
C ASP A 220 -28.83 -16.94 3.15
N ARG A 221 -28.62 -15.72 2.71
CA ARG A 221 -27.84 -15.45 1.49
C ARG A 221 -26.36 -15.86 1.66
N LEU A 222 -25.75 -15.60 2.80
CA LEU A 222 -24.38 -16.04 3.09
C LEU A 222 -24.27 -17.56 3.07
N LEU A 223 -25.19 -18.27 3.73
CA LEU A 223 -25.19 -19.71 3.77
C LEU A 223 -25.29 -20.32 2.36
N GLN A 224 -26.24 -19.84 1.53
CA GLN A 224 -26.36 -20.26 0.13
C GLN A 224 -25.04 -20.07 -0.65
N VAL A 225 -24.38 -18.93 -0.49
CA VAL A 225 -23.10 -18.64 -1.18
C VAL A 225 -22.01 -19.61 -0.70
N PHE A 226 -21.91 -19.88 0.59
CA PHE A 226 -20.88 -20.75 1.14
C PHE A 226 -21.11 -22.21 0.77
N GLU A 227 -22.34 -22.67 0.76
CA GLU A 227 -22.71 -24.02 0.28
C GLU A 227 -22.47 -24.18 -1.22
N GLN A 228 -22.76 -23.16 -2.02
CA GLN A 228 -22.57 -23.17 -3.47
C GLN A 228 -21.09 -23.23 -3.87
N TYR A 229 -20.25 -22.42 -3.22
CA TYR A 229 -18.84 -22.27 -3.63
C TYR A 229 -17.86 -23.06 -2.76
N GLN A 230 -18.25 -23.53 -1.60
CA GLN A 230 -17.46 -24.33 -0.65
C GLN A 230 -16.00 -23.81 -0.51
N PRO A 231 -15.78 -22.57 -0.08
CA PRO A 231 -14.45 -22.02 -0.02
C PRO A 231 -13.55 -22.76 0.99
N ALA A 232 -12.29 -22.94 0.67
CA ALA A 232 -11.30 -23.48 1.60
C ALA A 232 -10.91 -22.44 2.67
N ILE A 233 -10.95 -21.16 2.32
CA ILE A 233 -10.61 -20.06 3.23
C ILE A 233 -11.60 -18.90 3.00
N VAL A 234 -12.06 -18.30 4.09
CA VAL A 234 -12.84 -17.06 4.09
C VAL A 234 -12.02 -15.94 4.71
N TYR A 235 -11.74 -14.89 3.94
CA TYR A 235 -11.22 -13.64 4.46
C TYR A 235 -12.36 -12.66 4.71
N HIS A 236 -12.58 -12.31 5.97
CA HIS A 236 -13.66 -11.40 6.36
C HIS A 236 -13.12 -9.99 6.58
N ALA A 237 -13.23 -9.15 5.52
CA ALA A 237 -12.79 -7.76 5.53
C ALA A 237 -13.96 -6.75 5.50
N ALA A 238 -15.21 -7.22 5.55
CA ALA A 238 -16.38 -6.36 5.60
C ALA A 238 -16.56 -5.75 7.00
N ALA A 239 -16.50 -4.41 7.09
CA ALA A 239 -16.77 -3.67 8.31
C ALA A 239 -17.04 -2.19 8.04
N HIS A 240 -17.86 -1.55 8.87
CA HIS A 240 -17.92 -0.11 8.98
C HIS A 240 -16.76 0.40 9.84
N LYS A 241 -15.89 1.26 9.29
CA LYS A 241 -14.59 1.63 9.91
C LYS A 241 -14.45 3.09 10.32
N HIS A 242 -15.35 3.97 9.86
CA HIS A 242 -15.23 5.41 10.12
C HIS A 242 -15.79 5.78 11.50
N VAL A 243 -14.89 6.08 12.44
CA VAL A 243 -15.25 6.37 13.84
C VAL A 243 -16.32 7.46 13.96
N PRO A 244 -16.19 8.68 13.37
CA PRO A 244 -17.20 9.72 13.51
C PRO A 244 -18.59 9.33 12.98
N MET A 245 -18.62 8.49 11.94
CA MET A 245 -19.89 8.01 11.37
C MET A 245 -20.55 6.98 12.27
N MET A 246 -19.76 6.09 12.88
CA MET A 246 -20.28 5.04 13.77
C MET A 246 -20.69 5.58 15.13
N GLU A 247 -20.07 6.64 15.62
CA GLU A 247 -20.54 7.37 16.81
C GLU A 247 -21.95 7.95 16.58
N ARG A 248 -22.23 8.47 15.39
CA ARG A 248 -23.55 8.99 15.03
C ARG A 248 -24.56 7.89 14.68
N ASN A 249 -24.09 6.69 14.31
CA ASN A 249 -24.91 5.57 13.86
C ASN A 249 -24.53 4.26 14.57
N PRO A 250 -24.59 4.17 15.90
CA PRO A 250 -24.11 3.00 16.66
C PRO A 250 -24.92 1.74 16.36
N LYS A 251 -26.20 1.86 16.01
CA LYS A 251 -27.04 0.72 15.60
C LYS A 251 -26.54 0.09 14.31
N GLU A 252 -26.09 0.89 13.34
CA GLU A 252 -25.55 0.38 12.09
C GLU A 252 -24.15 -0.24 12.30
N ALA A 253 -23.34 0.34 13.20
CA ALA A 253 -22.09 -0.28 13.63
C ALA A 253 -22.35 -1.66 14.26
N PHE A 254 -23.33 -1.78 15.13
CA PHE A 254 -23.73 -3.06 15.75
C PHE A 254 -24.19 -4.08 14.69
N LYS A 255 -25.14 -3.72 13.83
CA LYS A 255 -25.67 -4.62 12.81
C LYS A 255 -24.59 -5.12 11.87
N ASN A 256 -23.78 -4.21 11.33
CA ASN A 256 -22.78 -4.58 10.36
C ASN A 256 -21.58 -5.29 11.00
N ASN A 257 -20.97 -4.71 12.06
CA ASN A 257 -19.72 -5.23 12.59
C ASN A 257 -19.92 -6.41 13.55
N ILE A 258 -21.03 -6.46 14.29
CA ILE A 258 -21.31 -7.54 15.26
C ILE A 258 -22.19 -8.60 14.61
N LEU A 259 -23.44 -8.28 14.24
CA LEU A 259 -24.35 -9.27 13.65
C LEU A 259 -23.83 -9.79 12.31
N GLY A 260 -23.27 -8.91 11.45
CA GLY A 260 -22.66 -9.33 10.20
C GLY A 260 -21.49 -10.30 10.40
N THR A 261 -20.57 -10.02 11.34
CA THR A 261 -19.47 -10.96 11.67
C THR A 261 -20.02 -12.27 12.26
N TYR A 262 -21.02 -12.20 13.13
CA TYR A 262 -21.68 -13.40 13.67
C TYR A 262 -22.28 -14.27 12.56
N ASN A 263 -23.01 -13.66 11.63
CA ASN A 263 -23.61 -14.36 10.49
C ASN A 263 -22.56 -15.02 9.59
N VAL A 264 -21.47 -14.31 9.28
CA VAL A 264 -20.35 -14.88 8.51
C VAL A 264 -19.75 -16.07 9.25
N ALA A 265 -19.44 -15.93 10.54
CA ALA A 265 -18.86 -17.02 11.34
C ALA A 265 -19.82 -18.21 11.46
N LYS A 266 -21.11 -17.95 11.65
CA LYS A 266 -22.16 -18.99 11.69
C LYS A 266 -22.30 -19.72 10.35
N ALA A 267 -22.22 -19.00 9.22
CA ALA A 267 -22.28 -19.62 7.89
C ALA A 267 -21.01 -20.44 7.58
N VAL A 268 -19.83 -19.97 8.01
CA VAL A 268 -18.56 -20.72 7.94
C VAL A 268 -18.67 -22.05 8.70
N ASP A 269 -19.19 -22.02 9.92
CA ASP A 269 -19.37 -23.21 10.76
C ASP A 269 -20.40 -24.19 10.15
N ALA A 270 -21.56 -23.68 9.71
CA ALA A 270 -22.62 -24.47 9.11
C ALA A 270 -22.20 -25.13 7.79
N ALA A 271 -21.51 -24.40 6.92
CA ALA A 271 -20.98 -24.90 5.65
C ALA A 271 -19.67 -25.70 5.81
N LYS A 272 -19.16 -25.86 7.04
CA LYS A 272 -17.90 -26.60 7.35
C LYS A 272 -16.69 -26.05 6.59
N VAL A 273 -16.63 -24.74 6.38
CA VAL A 273 -15.48 -24.10 5.75
C VAL A 273 -14.25 -24.28 6.65
N PRO A 274 -13.10 -24.77 6.14
CA PRO A 274 -11.97 -25.12 7.00
C PRO A 274 -11.37 -23.95 7.78
N LYS A 275 -11.32 -22.74 7.21
CA LYS A 275 -10.62 -21.60 7.80
C LYS A 275 -11.33 -20.28 7.56
N MET A 276 -11.42 -19.45 8.60
CA MET A 276 -11.85 -18.05 8.52
C MET A 276 -10.81 -17.13 9.16
N VAL A 277 -10.43 -16.09 8.43
CA VAL A 277 -9.53 -15.01 8.89
C VAL A 277 -10.31 -13.69 8.90
N MET A 278 -10.56 -13.13 10.08
CA MET A 278 -11.19 -11.82 10.21
C MET A 278 -10.15 -10.71 10.29
N ILE A 279 -10.31 -9.67 9.49
CA ILE A 279 -9.51 -8.45 9.58
C ILE A 279 -10.06 -7.58 10.71
N SER A 280 -9.24 -7.34 11.73
CA SER A 280 -9.54 -6.46 12.84
C SER A 280 -8.73 -5.15 12.78
N THR A 281 -8.57 -4.47 13.90
CA THR A 281 -7.92 -3.16 14.01
C THR A 281 -7.32 -2.97 15.40
N ASP A 282 -6.29 -2.14 15.50
CA ASP A 282 -5.72 -1.63 16.75
C ASP A 282 -6.78 -0.94 17.64
N LYS A 283 -7.77 -0.31 17.03
CA LYS A 283 -8.90 0.37 17.73
C LYS A 283 -9.82 -0.57 18.50
N ALA A 284 -9.68 -1.89 18.32
CA ALA A 284 -10.35 -2.90 19.13
C ALA A 284 -9.66 -3.18 20.47
N VAL A 285 -8.45 -2.62 20.69
CA VAL A 285 -7.71 -2.69 21.95
C VAL A 285 -8.17 -1.54 22.85
N ASN A 286 -8.74 -1.86 24.03
CA ASN A 286 -9.31 -0.86 24.96
C ASN A 286 -10.14 0.23 24.23
N PRO A 287 -11.22 -0.14 23.55
CA PRO A 287 -11.88 0.71 22.56
C PRO A 287 -12.56 1.92 23.21
N PRO A 288 -12.17 3.16 22.88
CA PRO A 288 -12.79 4.38 23.43
C PRO A 288 -14.03 4.83 22.63
N ASN A 289 -14.43 4.12 21.58
CA ASN A 289 -15.48 4.53 20.66
C ASN A 289 -16.31 3.34 20.17
N ALA A 290 -17.53 3.63 19.65
CA ALA A 290 -18.49 2.62 19.21
C ALA A 290 -17.92 1.69 18.12
N MET A 291 -17.18 2.23 17.15
CA MET A 291 -16.57 1.42 16.08
C MET A 291 -15.57 0.41 16.67
N GLY A 292 -14.65 0.86 17.53
CA GLY A 292 -13.67 -0.01 18.20
C GLY A 292 -14.34 -1.05 19.09
N ALA A 293 -15.38 -0.65 19.86
CA ALA A 293 -16.16 -1.56 20.71
C ALA A 293 -16.83 -2.67 19.88
N THR A 294 -17.47 -2.32 18.76
CA THR A 294 -18.10 -3.31 17.88
C THR A 294 -17.07 -4.27 17.26
N LYS A 295 -15.88 -3.79 16.89
CA LYS A 295 -14.79 -4.66 16.40
C LYS A 295 -14.26 -5.57 17.51
N ARG A 296 -14.18 -5.10 18.76
CA ARG A 296 -13.79 -5.94 19.90
C ARG A 296 -14.79 -7.07 20.13
N VAL A 297 -16.09 -6.79 20.07
CA VAL A 297 -17.13 -7.84 20.18
C VAL A 297 -17.02 -8.82 19.00
N ALA A 298 -16.76 -8.35 17.79
CA ALA A 298 -16.52 -9.21 16.63
C ALA A 298 -15.32 -10.16 16.86
N GLU A 299 -14.21 -9.71 17.46
CA GLU A 299 -13.08 -10.57 17.83
C GLU A 299 -13.50 -11.66 18.86
N LEU A 300 -14.32 -11.30 19.84
CA LEU A 300 -14.83 -12.25 20.82
C LEU A 300 -15.73 -13.32 20.18
N ILE A 301 -16.56 -12.92 19.19
CA ILE A 301 -17.37 -13.86 18.40
C ILE A 301 -16.48 -14.85 17.67
N VAL A 302 -15.47 -14.37 16.95
CA VAL A 302 -14.52 -15.21 16.20
C VAL A 302 -13.79 -16.17 17.13
N THR A 303 -13.33 -15.69 18.28
CA THR A 303 -12.68 -16.53 19.32
C THR A 303 -13.63 -17.58 19.86
N GLY A 304 -14.90 -17.22 20.12
CA GLY A 304 -15.91 -18.15 20.60
C GLY A 304 -16.24 -19.25 19.59
N PHE A 305 -16.28 -18.93 18.29
CA PHE A 305 -16.45 -19.93 17.25
C PHE A 305 -15.21 -20.86 17.18
N ASN A 306 -13.99 -20.32 17.28
CA ASN A 306 -12.77 -21.14 17.25
C ASN A 306 -12.71 -22.19 18.38
N GLN A 307 -13.35 -21.93 19.51
CA GLN A 307 -13.37 -22.87 20.64
C GLN A 307 -14.36 -24.02 20.49
N ARG A 308 -15.41 -23.86 19.67
CA ARG A 308 -16.51 -24.84 19.58
C ARG A 308 -16.71 -25.47 18.20
N SER A 309 -16.15 -24.87 17.16
CA SER A 309 -16.25 -25.33 15.78
C SER A 309 -15.09 -26.27 15.42
N GLN A 310 -15.30 -27.10 14.40
CA GLN A 310 -14.22 -27.86 13.74
C GLN A 310 -13.39 -27.00 12.78
N SER A 311 -13.91 -25.85 12.39
CA SER A 311 -13.23 -24.87 11.54
C SER A 311 -12.24 -24.03 12.37
N THR A 312 -11.16 -23.57 11.75
CA THR A 312 -10.22 -22.65 12.37
C THR A 312 -10.65 -21.21 12.17
N PHE A 313 -10.81 -20.47 13.25
CA PHE A 313 -11.13 -19.04 13.20
C PHE A 313 -10.01 -18.21 13.82
N CYS A 314 -9.57 -17.17 13.14
CA CYS A 314 -8.62 -16.23 13.70
C CYS A 314 -8.96 -14.77 13.35
N ALA A 315 -8.55 -13.86 14.20
CA ALA A 315 -8.61 -12.43 13.97
C ALA A 315 -7.20 -11.86 13.90
N VAL A 316 -6.94 -11.00 12.91
CA VAL A 316 -5.65 -10.32 12.70
C VAL A 316 -5.82 -8.81 12.76
N ARG A 317 -4.80 -8.09 13.29
CA ARG A 317 -4.78 -6.64 13.44
C ARG A 317 -3.67 -6.00 12.64
#